data_51e336b2c0c5f713ad0a9390c75ab9d5
#
_entry.id   51e336b2c0c5f713ad0a9390c75ab9d5
#
_cell.length_a   1.000
_cell.length_b   1.000
_cell.length_c   1.000
_cell.angle_alpha   90.00
_cell.angle_beta   90.00
_cell.angle_gamma   90.00
#
_symmetry.space_group_name_H-M   'P 1'
#
loop_
_entity.id
_entity.type
_entity.pdbx_description
1 polymer ?
#
loop_
_entity_poly.entity_id
_entity_poly.type
_entity_poly.pdbx_seq_one_letter_code
_entity_poly.pdbx_strand_id
1 'polypeptide(L)'
;MEVTGLLRFSKIEMVPARLRVIFWVTGTKWCGAGDIAKNYNDLGIIREIDMCCRDHDHANDSIPAFDTKHGIVNFRFYTMTNCDDDDRFFKCLVKASNVVTASVGIAYFDVLKTKCFKYGHPLKCTGFNPFRMLLLRSPCNSKEEDTSEPKRWSVENPANFFEAFVNSKKNALMDALSGQEDDDADY
;
A
#
# COMPACT_ATOMS: atom_id res chain seq x y z
N MET A 1 -15.57 -23.83 15.90
CA MET A 1 -15.86 -22.69 15.02
C MET A 1 -14.62 -22.46 14.18
N GLU A 2 -14.65 -22.91 12.94
CA GLU A 2 -13.51 -22.83 12.02
C GLU A 2 -13.38 -21.41 11.48
N VAL A 3 -12.22 -20.78 11.68
CA VAL A 3 -11.82 -19.48 11.13
C VAL A 3 -11.19 -19.68 9.74
N THR A 4 -11.76 -20.55 8.91
CA THR A 4 -11.24 -20.94 7.59
C THR A 4 -11.92 -20.21 6.41
N GLY A 5 -12.28 -18.94 6.54
CA GLY A 5 -13.07 -18.27 5.51
C GLY A 5 -12.61 -16.88 5.05
N LEU A 6 -11.40 -16.45 5.39
CA LEU A 6 -11.01 -15.02 5.17
C LEU A 6 -10.48 -14.66 3.77
N LEU A 7 -10.12 -15.63 2.95
CA LEU A 7 -9.53 -15.35 1.63
C LEU A 7 -10.18 -16.22 0.54
N ARG A 8 -10.86 -15.58 -0.39
CA ARG A 8 -11.43 -16.24 -1.55
C ARG A 8 -10.78 -15.73 -2.83
N PHE A 9 -10.37 -16.62 -3.71
CA PHE A 9 -9.70 -16.30 -4.97
C PHE A 9 -10.68 -16.22 -6.14
N SER A 10 -10.63 -15.21 -6.99
CA SER A 10 -11.42 -15.09 -8.18
C SER A 10 -10.64 -14.64 -9.43
N LYS A 11 -11.21 -14.79 -10.59
CA LYS A 11 -10.63 -15.04 -11.91
C LYS A 11 -10.20 -13.76 -12.66
N ILE A 12 -8.92 -13.66 -13.06
CA ILE A 12 -8.45 -12.75 -14.13
C ILE A 12 -8.16 -13.58 -15.38
N GLU A 13 -8.70 -13.19 -16.53
CA GLU A 13 -8.78 -14.04 -17.73
C GLU A 13 -7.54 -14.14 -18.62
N MET A 14 -6.39 -13.53 -18.31
CA MET A 14 -5.22 -13.59 -19.21
C MET A 14 -3.86 -13.90 -18.56
N VAL A 15 -3.82 -14.58 -17.42
CA VAL A 15 -2.58 -15.04 -16.80
C VAL A 15 -2.57 -16.56 -16.74
N PRO A 16 -1.47 -17.26 -17.11
CA PRO A 16 -1.44 -18.72 -17.03
C PRO A 16 -1.77 -19.20 -15.63
N ALA A 17 -2.53 -20.29 -15.54
CA ALA A 17 -3.22 -20.79 -14.35
C ALA A 17 -2.33 -20.98 -13.08
N ARG A 18 -1.01 -20.93 -13.19
CA ARG A 18 -0.04 -21.07 -12.09
C ARG A 18 0.33 -19.76 -11.36
N LEU A 19 -0.15 -18.58 -11.82
CA LEU A 19 0.19 -17.27 -11.27
C LEU A 19 -1.02 -16.44 -10.83
N ARG A 20 -2.18 -17.06 -10.73
CA ARG A 20 -3.43 -16.38 -10.33
C ARG A 20 -3.60 -16.37 -8.82
N VAL A 21 -2.76 -15.64 -8.12
CA VAL A 21 -3.03 -15.30 -6.71
C VAL A 21 -3.86 -14.02 -6.70
N ILE A 22 -5.17 -14.18 -6.68
CA ILE A 22 -6.10 -13.07 -6.59
C ILE A 22 -6.55 -12.96 -5.15
N PHE A 23 -6.17 -11.87 -4.53
CA PHE A 23 -6.51 -11.56 -3.15
C PHE A 23 -7.87 -10.87 -3.12
N TRP A 24 -8.89 -11.53 -2.58
CA TRP A 24 -10.15 -10.90 -2.19
C TRP A 24 -10.26 -10.90 -0.67
N VAL A 25 -10.48 -9.73 -0.10
CA VAL A 25 -10.72 -9.63 1.34
C VAL A 25 -12.21 -9.85 1.59
N THR A 26 -12.52 -10.94 2.29
CA THR A 26 -13.91 -11.26 2.62
C THR A 26 -14.57 -10.13 3.40
N GLY A 27 -15.72 -9.69 2.95
CA GLY A 27 -16.46 -8.58 3.56
C GLY A 27 -16.21 -7.21 2.94
N THR A 28 -15.34 -7.14 1.91
CA THR A 28 -15.12 -5.96 1.08
C THR A 28 -15.64 -6.20 -0.34
N LYS A 29 -15.82 -5.13 -1.10
CA LYS A 29 -16.21 -5.18 -2.52
C LYS A 29 -15.18 -4.54 -3.44
N TRP A 30 -14.30 -3.72 -2.89
CA TRP A 30 -13.28 -2.96 -3.59
C TRP A 30 -11.85 -3.46 -3.33
N CYS A 31 -11.62 -4.24 -2.23
CA CYS A 31 -10.29 -4.71 -1.90
C CYS A 31 -9.98 -6.04 -2.57
N GLY A 32 -9.39 -6.01 -3.75
CA GLY A 32 -9.04 -7.20 -4.51
C GLY A 32 -8.41 -6.88 -5.85
N ALA A 33 -8.41 -7.85 -6.75
CA ALA A 33 -8.01 -7.65 -8.14
C ALA A 33 -9.21 -7.16 -8.97
N GLY A 34 -9.44 -5.86 -8.99
CA GLY A 34 -10.65 -5.22 -9.46
C GLY A 34 -11.71 -5.17 -8.36
N ASP A 35 -12.95 -4.88 -8.70
CA ASP A 35 -14.05 -4.76 -7.76
C ASP A 35 -15.25 -5.65 -8.13
N ILE A 36 -16.13 -5.88 -7.15
CA ILE A 36 -17.43 -6.55 -7.32
C ILE A 36 -18.59 -5.62 -6.92
N ALA A 37 -18.30 -4.34 -6.77
CA ALA A 37 -19.29 -3.35 -6.41
C ALA A 37 -20.22 -3.05 -7.60
N LYS A 38 -21.50 -2.81 -7.31
CA LYS A 38 -22.50 -2.46 -8.34
C LYS A 38 -22.42 -0.99 -8.76
N ASN A 39 -21.91 -0.16 -7.90
CA ASN A 39 -21.70 1.28 -8.09
C ASN A 39 -20.76 1.82 -7.03
N TYR A 40 -20.32 3.06 -7.17
CA TYR A 40 -19.38 3.73 -6.27
C TYR A 40 -19.77 3.69 -4.78
N ASN A 41 -21.06 3.72 -4.46
CA ASN A 41 -21.55 3.71 -3.07
C ASN A 41 -21.78 2.29 -2.51
N ASP A 42 -21.59 1.26 -3.34
CA ASP A 42 -21.80 -0.13 -2.95
C ASP A 42 -20.58 -0.66 -2.20
N LEU A 43 -20.60 -0.48 -0.88
CA LEU A 43 -19.54 -0.92 0.03
C LEU A 43 -19.90 -2.26 0.69
N GLY A 44 -18.89 -3.04 0.98
CA GLY A 44 -18.99 -4.25 1.79
C GLY A 44 -19.24 -3.95 3.27
N ILE A 45 -19.30 -5.00 4.09
CA ILE A 45 -19.56 -4.88 5.53
C ILE A 45 -18.40 -4.24 6.30
N ILE A 46 -17.17 -4.37 5.81
CA ILE A 46 -15.99 -3.70 6.39
C ILE A 46 -15.76 -2.38 5.63
N ARG A 47 -16.63 -1.42 5.92
CA ARG A 47 -16.75 -0.16 5.15
C ARG A 47 -15.47 0.67 5.11
N GLU A 48 -14.76 0.79 6.23
CA GLU A 48 -13.59 1.67 6.33
C GLU A 48 -12.48 1.26 5.35
N ILE A 49 -12.13 -0.02 5.35
CA ILE A 49 -11.11 -0.53 4.43
C ILE A 49 -11.60 -0.50 2.98
N ASP A 50 -12.87 -0.81 2.79
CA ASP A 50 -13.47 -0.83 1.45
C ASP A 50 -13.48 0.56 0.81
N MET A 51 -13.67 1.62 1.61
CA MET A 51 -13.49 3.00 1.15
C MET A 51 -12.04 3.29 0.74
N CYS A 52 -11.04 2.82 1.52
CA CYS A 52 -9.64 3.00 1.14
C CYS A 52 -9.32 2.34 -0.22
N CYS A 53 -9.80 1.10 -0.41
CA CYS A 53 -9.59 0.37 -1.67
C CYS A 53 -10.32 1.05 -2.83
N ARG A 54 -11.58 1.45 -2.63
CA ARG A 54 -12.37 2.15 -3.64
C ARG A 54 -11.69 3.43 -4.11
N ASP A 55 -11.23 4.25 -3.17
CA ASP A 55 -10.59 5.52 -3.50
C ASP A 55 -9.26 5.29 -4.24
N HIS A 56 -8.56 4.21 -3.93
CA HIS A 56 -7.36 3.80 -4.67
C HIS A 56 -7.68 3.27 -6.07
N ASP A 57 -8.75 2.47 -6.24
CA ASP A 57 -9.19 1.96 -7.54
C ASP A 57 -9.65 3.09 -8.48
N HIS A 58 -10.04 4.25 -7.91
CA HIS A 58 -10.38 5.46 -8.64
C HIS A 58 -9.21 6.45 -8.75
N ALA A 59 -7.97 5.96 -8.72
CA ALA A 59 -6.79 6.79 -8.93
C ALA A 59 -6.88 7.58 -10.23
N ASN A 60 -6.58 8.88 -10.17
CA ASN A 60 -6.71 9.79 -11.32
C ASN A 60 -5.72 9.49 -12.44
N ASP A 61 -4.56 8.94 -12.09
CA ASP A 61 -3.51 8.62 -13.04
C ASP A 61 -2.96 7.21 -12.79
N SER A 62 -3.08 6.36 -13.80
CA SER A 62 -2.65 4.96 -13.72
C SER A 62 -2.10 4.47 -15.04
N ILE A 63 -1.28 3.42 -14.98
CA ILE A 63 -0.73 2.70 -16.13
C ILE A 63 -1.19 1.24 -16.03
N PRO A 64 -2.13 0.80 -16.86
CA PRO A 64 -2.58 -0.58 -16.87
C PRO A 64 -1.45 -1.59 -17.04
N ALA A 65 -1.71 -2.85 -16.70
CA ALA A 65 -0.76 -3.94 -16.93
C ALA A 65 -0.38 -4.01 -18.41
N PHE A 66 0.93 -4.06 -18.70
CA PHE A 66 1.52 -4.13 -20.04
C PHE A 66 1.27 -2.93 -20.96
N ASP A 67 0.82 -1.81 -20.40
CA ASP A 67 0.59 -0.57 -21.12
C ASP A 67 1.73 0.45 -20.92
N THR A 68 1.67 1.55 -21.69
CA THR A 68 2.68 2.62 -21.67
C THR A 68 2.03 3.97 -21.49
N LYS A 69 2.51 4.75 -20.51
CA LYS A 69 2.11 6.13 -20.26
C LYS A 69 3.27 6.93 -19.69
N HIS A 70 3.34 8.23 -19.97
CA HIS A 70 4.42 9.10 -19.48
C HIS A 70 5.84 8.63 -19.83
N GLY A 71 6.00 7.86 -20.92
CA GLY A 71 7.28 7.25 -21.28
C GLY A 71 7.69 6.05 -20.41
N ILE A 72 6.83 5.61 -19.50
CA ILE A 72 7.03 4.42 -18.66
C ILE A 72 6.25 3.26 -19.26
N VAL A 73 6.93 2.12 -19.45
CA VAL A 73 6.30 0.85 -19.83
C VAL A 73 6.05 0.03 -18.56
N ASN A 74 4.79 -0.33 -18.31
CA ASN A 74 4.43 -1.18 -17.18
C ASN A 74 4.54 -2.66 -17.58
N PHE A 75 5.66 -3.31 -17.33
CA PHE A 75 5.86 -4.75 -17.57
C PHE A 75 5.27 -5.65 -16.47
N ARG A 76 4.40 -5.13 -15.60
CA ARG A 76 3.85 -5.87 -14.47
C ARG A 76 2.46 -6.39 -14.76
N PHE A 77 2.02 -7.37 -13.97
CA PHE A 77 0.70 -7.99 -14.08
C PHE A 77 -0.41 -7.20 -13.37
N TYR A 78 -0.09 -6.02 -12.84
CA TYR A 78 -1.01 -5.14 -12.13
C TYR A 78 -0.92 -3.72 -12.69
N THR A 79 -1.97 -2.95 -12.51
CA THR A 79 -2.01 -1.52 -12.80
C THR A 79 -1.10 -0.79 -11.83
N MET A 80 -0.17 0.03 -12.34
CA MET A 80 0.57 0.98 -11.51
C MET A 80 -0.23 2.27 -11.38
N THR A 81 -0.35 2.78 -10.16
CA THR A 81 -0.96 4.07 -9.84
C THR A 81 0.11 5.14 -9.63
N ASN A 82 -0.28 6.41 -9.68
CA ASN A 82 0.58 7.50 -9.26
C ASN A 82 0.96 7.34 -7.77
N CYS A 83 2.20 7.68 -7.39
CA CYS A 83 2.67 7.52 -6.02
C CYS A 83 1.85 8.34 -4.99
N ASP A 84 1.26 9.46 -5.38
CA ASP A 84 0.39 10.23 -4.48
C ASP A 84 -0.91 9.46 -4.16
N ASP A 85 -1.43 8.66 -5.11
CA ASP A 85 -2.59 7.80 -4.90
C ASP A 85 -2.23 6.62 -3.97
N ASP A 86 -1.08 5.97 -4.20
CA ASP A 86 -0.55 4.93 -3.33
C ASP A 86 -0.28 5.44 -1.91
N ASP A 87 0.25 6.65 -1.76
CA ASP A 87 0.48 7.29 -0.46
C ASP A 87 -0.84 7.57 0.28
N ARG A 88 -1.89 8.01 -0.42
CA ARG A 88 -3.21 8.18 0.17
C ARG A 88 -3.78 6.84 0.64
N PHE A 89 -3.65 5.81 -0.18
CA PHE A 89 -4.07 4.46 0.16
C PHE A 89 -3.33 3.94 1.40
N PHE A 90 -2.01 4.06 1.42
CA PHE A 90 -1.17 3.68 2.54
C PHE A 90 -1.62 4.35 3.84
N LYS A 91 -1.77 5.68 3.83
CA LYS A 91 -2.20 6.46 5.00
C LYS A 91 -3.61 6.09 5.45
N CYS A 92 -4.53 5.83 4.51
CA CYS A 92 -5.89 5.38 4.78
C CYS A 92 -5.87 4.05 5.55
N LEU A 93 -5.11 3.06 5.09
CA LEU A 93 -4.99 1.76 5.74
C LEU A 93 -4.34 1.85 7.12
N VAL A 94 -3.29 2.66 7.28
CA VAL A 94 -2.64 2.89 8.60
C VAL A 94 -3.63 3.53 9.58
N LYS A 95 -4.42 4.51 9.12
CA LYS A 95 -5.42 5.21 9.95
C LYS A 95 -6.56 4.29 10.40
N ALA A 96 -7.09 3.46 9.52
CA ALA A 96 -8.17 2.51 9.84
C ALA A 96 -7.74 1.46 10.86
N SER A 97 -6.45 1.14 10.94
CA SER A 97 -5.72 0.58 12.09
C SER A 97 -6.29 -0.71 12.71
N ASN A 98 -6.91 -1.60 11.91
CA ASN A 98 -7.38 -2.93 12.35
C ASN A 98 -6.61 -4.07 11.66
N VAL A 99 -6.83 -5.31 12.09
CA VAL A 99 -6.14 -6.50 11.57
C VAL A 99 -6.39 -6.71 10.07
N VAL A 100 -7.58 -6.37 9.59
CA VAL A 100 -7.92 -6.53 8.17
C VAL A 100 -7.19 -5.50 7.33
N THR A 101 -7.14 -4.23 7.76
CA THR A 101 -6.37 -3.19 7.07
C THR A 101 -4.88 -3.49 7.07
N ALA A 102 -4.35 -4.04 8.18
CA ALA A 102 -2.97 -4.51 8.24
C ALA A 102 -2.69 -5.59 7.21
N SER A 103 -3.58 -6.58 7.07
CA SER A 103 -3.41 -7.68 6.11
C SER A 103 -3.39 -7.18 4.66
N VAL A 104 -4.25 -6.22 4.31
CA VAL A 104 -4.27 -5.62 2.97
C VAL A 104 -3.02 -4.80 2.70
N GLY A 105 -2.62 -3.95 3.64
CA GLY A 105 -1.43 -3.12 3.49
C GLY A 105 -0.16 -3.96 3.37
N ILE A 106 0.01 -4.99 4.21
CA ILE A 106 1.14 -5.93 4.12
C ILE A 106 1.13 -6.65 2.77
N ALA A 107 -0.04 -7.16 2.34
CA ALA A 107 -0.14 -7.85 1.05
C ALA A 107 0.25 -6.94 -0.12
N TYR A 108 -0.26 -5.71 -0.16
CA TYR A 108 -0.06 -4.77 -1.26
C TYR A 108 1.38 -4.20 -1.28
N PHE A 109 1.85 -3.67 -0.15
CA PHE A 109 3.12 -2.94 -0.08
C PHE A 109 4.33 -3.81 0.25
N ASP A 110 4.20 -4.83 1.11
CA ASP A 110 5.34 -5.60 1.59
C ASP A 110 5.53 -6.93 0.85
N VAL A 111 4.43 -7.63 0.47
CA VAL A 111 4.49 -8.93 -0.21
C VAL A 111 4.52 -8.75 -1.72
N LEU A 112 3.50 -8.11 -2.30
CA LEU A 112 3.44 -7.85 -3.75
C LEU A 112 4.43 -6.78 -4.17
N LYS A 113 4.80 -5.87 -3.28
CA LYS A 113 5.72 -4.75 -3.53
C LYS A 113 5.29 -3.96 -4.76
N THR A 114 4.00 -3.64 -4.80
CA THR A 114 3.41 -2.87 -5.90
C THR A 114 4.14 -1.55 -6.06
N LYS A 115 4.57 -1.28 -7.27
CA LYS A 115 5.30 -0.05 -7.58
C LYS A 115 4.36 1.01 -8.06
N CYS A 116 4.69 2.25 -7.76
CA CYS A 116 4.02 3.43 -8.25
C CYS A 116 4.91 4.22 -9.20
N PHE A 117 4.38 5.25 -9.85
CA PHE A 117 5.15 6.18 -10.68
C PHE A 117 4.88 7.62 -10.26
N LYS A 118 5.88 8.48 -10.42
CA LYS A 118 5.75 9.92 -10.15
C LYS A 118 6.59 10.76 -11.10
N TYR A 119 6.21 12.03 -11.23
CA TYR A 119 7.02 13.06 -11.88
C TYR A 119 7.75 13.89 -10.82
N GLY A 120 9.06 13.86 -10.80
CA GLY A 120 9.86 14.56 -9.81
C GLY A 120 11.35 14.46 -10.06
N HIS A 121 12.14 15.04 -9.15
CA HIS A 121 13.57 14.82 -9.16
C HIS A 121 13.89 13.35 -8.84
N PRO A 122 14.92 12.77 -9.47
CA PRO A 122 15.32 11.39 -9.15
C PRO A 122 15.80 11.30 -7.70
N LEU A 123 15.60 10.12 -7.10
CA LEU A 123 16.07 9.86 -5.75
C LEU A 123 17.52 9.39 -5.79
N LYS A 124 18.40 10.03 -5.02
CA LYS A 124 19.75 9.57 -4.75
C LYS A 124 19.84 8.91 -3.37
N CYS A 125 20.67 7.90 -3.27
CA CYS A 125 20.94 7.23 -2.01
C CYS A 125 21.91 8.06 -1.17
N THR A 126 21.51 8.50 0.01
CA THR A 126 22.33 9.26 0.95
C THR A 126 22.82 8.42 2.13
N GLY A 127 22.23 7.27 2.36
CA GLY A 127 22.64 6.32 3.39
C GLY A 127 22.80 4.91 2.83
N PHE A 128 24.03 4.40 2.82
CA PHE A 128 24.33 3.05 2.35
C PHE A 128 24.64 2.11 3.53
N ASN A 129 23.91 0.98 3.61
CA ASN A 129 24.16 -0.06 4.59
C ASN A 129 24.21 -1.44 3.91
N PRO A 130 25.41 -2.02 3.72
CA PRO A 130 25.60 -3.28 3.00
C PRO A 130 24.96 -4.48 3.73
N PHE A 131 24.82 -4.45 5.05
CA PHE A 131 24.20 -5.54 5.80
C PHE A 131 22.70 -5.72 5.50
N ARG A 132 22.02 -4.68 4.99
CA ARG A 132 20.62 -4.81 4.55
C ARG A 132 20.46 -5.75 3.35
N MET A 133 21.48 -5.88 2.53
CA MET A 133 21.48 -6.81 1.38
C MET A 133 21.34 -8.26 1.84
N LEU A 134 21.92 -8.63 2.99
CA LEU A 134 21.77 -9.96 3.58
C LEU A 134 20.31 -10.29 3.96
N LEU A 135 19.50 -9.27 4.24
CA LEU A 135 18.09 -9.40 4.58
C LEU A 135 17.16 -9.21 3.36
N LEU A 136 17.67 -9.35 2.14
CA LEU A 136 16.94 -9.11 0.88
C LEU A 136 16.29 -7.72 0.79
N ARG A 137 16.86 -6.74 1.47
CA ARG A 137 16.44 -5.33 1.45
C ARG A 137 17.38 -4.51 0.59
N SER A 138 16.88 -3.38 0.10
CA SER A 138 17.74 -2.41 -0.59
C SER A 138 18.89 -1.97 0.33
N PRO A 139 20.14 -1.93 -0.15
CA PRO A 139 21.28 -1.44 0.64
C PRO A 139 21.17 0.04 0.97
N CYS A 140 20.27 0.75 0.31
CA CYS A 140 19.98 2.15 0.56
C CYS A 140 18.95 2.28 1.68
N ASN A 141 19.32 2.88 2.80
CA ASN A 141 18.45 3.11 3.96
C ASN A 141 17.89 4.53 4.05
N SER A 142 18.49 5.49 3.34
CA SER A 142 17.95 6.83 3.20
C SER A 142 18.10 7.31 1.75
N LYS A 143 17.07 8.00 1.27
CA LYS A 143 17.02 8.55 -0.08
C LYS A 143 16.56 9.99 0.02
N GLU A 144 17.14 10.85 -0.81
CA GLU A 144 16.77 12.26 -0.93
C GLU A 144 16.56 12.61 -2.41
N GLU A 145 15.76 13.62 -2.67
CA GLU A 145 15.59 14.12 -4.03
C GLU A 145 16.89 14.80 -4.52
N ASP A 146 17.34 14.39 -5.70
CA ASP A 146 18.50 15.03 -6.35
C ASP A 146 18.04 16.23 -7.18
N THR A 147 17.95 17.37 -6.53
CA THR A 147 17.52 18.62 -7.17
C THR A 147 18.52 19.15 -8.20
N SER A 148 19.72 18.58 -8.30
CA SER A 148 20.68 18.90 -9.35
C SER A 148 20.33 18.28 -10.71
N GLU A 149 19.51 17.22 -10.69
CA GLU A 149 19.01 16.54 -11.88
C GLU A 149 17.63 17.09 -12.29
N PRO A 150 17.30 17.11 -13.59
CA PRO A 150 15.99 17.56 -14.05
C PRO A 150 14.89 16.61 -13.60
N LYS A 151 13.69 17.15 -13.38
CA LYS A 151 12.49 16.35 -13.08
C LYS A 151 12.17 15.43 -14.26
N ARG A 152 11.79 14.20 -13.93
CA ARG A 152 11.41 13.20 -14.90
C ARG A 152 10.39 12.21 -14.29
N TRP A 153 9.71 11.50 -15.14
CA TRP A 153 8.89 10.38 -14.70
C TRP A 153 9.76 9.20 -14.26
N SER A 154 9.48 8.65 -13.11
CA SER A 154 10.23 7.53 -12.52
C SER A 154 9.30 6.54 -11.85
N VAL A 155 9.75 5.29 -11.74
CA VAL A 155 9.05 4.22 -11.01
C VAL A 155 9.68 4.05 -9.64
N GLU A 156 8.85 4.11 -8.60
CA GLU A 156 9.29 4.03 -7.21
C GLU A 156 8.89 2.70 -6.56
N ASN A 157 9.64 2.33 -5.54
CA ASN A 157 9.32 1.21 -4.68
C ASN A 157 8.38 1.66 -3.55
N PRO A 158 7.45 0.78 -3.11
CA PRO A 158 6.59 1.11 -1.99
C PRO A 158 7.37 1.28 -0.69
N ALA A 159 6.80 2.05 0.24
CA ALA A 159 7.25 2.09 1.63
C ALA A 159 6.95 0.77 2.34
N ASN A 160 7.64 0.51 3.46
CA ASN A 160 7.37 -0.65 4.30
C ASN A 160 6.11 -0.40 5.14
N PHE A 161 5.04 -1.10 4.81
CA PHE A 161 3.75 -0.90 5.46
C PHE A 161 3.74 -1.47 6.89
N PHE A 162 4.27 -2.66 7.09
CA PHE A 162 4.29 -3.30 8.40
C PHE A 162 5.01 -2.45 9.44
N GLU A 163 6.17 -1.91 9.08
CA GLU A 163 6.95 -1.04 9.96
C GLU A 163 6.18 0.24 10.33
N ALA A 164 5.57 0.89 9.36
CA ALA A 164 4.76 2.09 9.59
C ALA A 164 3.52 1.81 10.45
N PHE A 165 2.86 0.68 10.20
CA PHE A 165 1.69 0.26 10.96
C PHE A 165 2.03 -0.02 12.44
N VAL A 166 3.12 -0.74 12.71
CA VAL A 166 3.60 -1.02 14.06
C VAL A 166 3.99 0.27 14.79
N ASN A 167 4.72 1.17 14.11
CA ASN A 167 5.10 2.45 14.68
C ASN A 167 3.89 3.33 15.00
N SER A 168 2.87 3.35 14.15
CA SER A 168 1.61 4.06 14.41
C SER A 168 0.90 3.52 15.66
N LYS A 169 0.86 2.20 15.84
CA LYS A 169 0.29 1.57 17.05
C LYS A 169 1.07 1.90 18.30
N LYS A 170 2.40 1.85 18.20
CA LYS A 170 3.29 2.22 19.33
C LYS A 170 3.08 3.67 19.75
N ASN A 171 3.03 4.60 18.80
CA ASN A 171 2.83 6.01 19.10
C ASN A 171 1.46 6.25 19.77
N ALA A 172 0.38 5.65 19.22
CA ALA A 172 -0.94 5.77 19.82
C ALA A 172 -1.00 5.21 21.26
N LEU A 173 -0.25 4.14 21.55
CA LEU A 173 -0.14 3.60 22.92
C LEU A 173 0.64 4.55 23.85
N MET A 174 1.74 5.12 23.36
CA MET A 174 2.54 6.07 24.15
C MET A 174 1.74 7.35 24.45
N ASP A 175 1.00 7.87 23.48
CA ASP A 175 0.12 9.04 23.66
C ASP A 175 -0.98 8.76 24.68
N ALA A 176 -1.57 7.55 24.67
CA ALA A 176 -2.59 7.15 25.65
C ALA A 176 -2.01 7.01 27.07
N LEU A 177 -0.75 6.58 27.22
CA LEU A 177 -0.10 6.45 28.52
C LEU A 177 0.36 7.81 29.09
N SER A 178 0.82 8.73 28.24
CA SER A 178 1.23 10.07 28.65
C SER A 178 0.06 10.98 29.03
N GLY A 179 -1.10 10.80 28.41
CA GLY A 179 -2.31 11.58 28.74
C GLY A 179 -2.99 11.16 30.06
N GLN A 180 -2.52 10.09 30.74
CA GLN A 180 -3.08 9.61 31.99
C GLN A 180 -2.31 10.15 33.23
N GLU A 181 -1.14 10.79 33.05
CA GLU A 181 -0.34 11.34 34.13
C GLU A 181 -0.83 12.72 34.60
N ASP A 182 -1.64 13.43 33.83
CA ASP A 182 -2.11 14.79 34.18
C ASP A 182 -3.40 14.81 35.04
N ASP A 183 -4.15 13.69 35.09
CA ASP A 183 -5.42 13.62 35.83
C ASP A 183 -5.25 13.19 37.32
N ASP A 184 -4.10 12.70 37.73
CA ASP A 184 -3.84 12.25 39.14
C ASP A 184 -3.12 13.27 40.02
N ALA A 185 -2.89 14.50 39.53
CA ALA A 185 -2.14 15.52 40.26
C ALA A 185 -3.01 16.52 41.07
N ASP A 186 -4.32 16.31 41.12
CA ASP A 186 -5.28 17.24 41.77
C ASP A 186 -6.14 16.51 42.83
N TYR A 187 -5.49 15.86 43.84
CA TYR A 187 -6.13 15.42 45.06
C TYR A 187 -5.24 15.68 46.28
#